data_728c736ed716ae24d4b1df270374e481
#
_entry.id   728c736ed716ae24d4b1df270374e481
#
_cell.length_a   1.000
_cell.length_b   1.000
_cell.length_c   1.000
_cell.angle_alpha   90.00
_cell.angle_beta   90.00
_cell.angle_gamma   90.00
#
_symmetry.space_group_name_H-M   'P 1'
#
loop_
_entity.id
_entity.type
_entity.pdbx_description
1 polymer ?
#
loop_
_entity_poly.entity_id
_entity_poly.type
_entity_poly.pdbx_seq_one_letter_code
_entity_poly.pdbx_strand_id
1 'polypeptide(L)'
;MGDKRKAYEEKLDAQLEEWSAQIALLKARADKGKAEAKIEYYKTIEALQRRQDEARTRLHELKTAGDEAWEDLKMEAETAWTEVKAAFHESISKLK
;
A
#
# COMPACT_ATOMS: atom_id res chain seq x y z
N MET A 1 -18.24 -14.56 12.61
CA MET A 1 -17.11 -14.42 11.69
C MET A 1 -17.23 -13.18 10.81
N GLY A 2 -18.44 -12.86 10.34
CA GLY A 2 -18.65 -11.74 9.43
C GLY A 2 -18.15 -10.40 9.91
N ASP A 3 -18.37 -10.06 11.17
CA ASP A 3 -18.01 -8.75 11.72
C ASP A 3 -16.51 -8.55 11.83
N LYS A 4 -15.77 -9.56 12.26
CA LYS A 4 -14.31 -9.50 12.38
C LYS A 4 -13.64 -9.45 11.01
N ARG A 5 -14.14 -10.25 10.08
CA ARG A 5 -13.67 -10.27 8.70
C ARG A 5 -13.87 -8.92 8.06
N LYS A 6 -15.07 -8.36 8.17
CA LYS A 6 -15.42 -7.07 7.61
C LYS A 6 -14.56 -5.94 8.21
N ALA A 7 -14.40 -5.94 9.52
CA ALA A 7 -13.56 -4.94 10.20
C ALA A 7 -12.12 -5.00 9.74
N TYR A 8 -11.58 -6.20 9.57
CA TYR A 8 -10.22 -6.39 9.07
C TYR A 8 -10.07 -5.85 7.65
N GLU A 9 -11.02 -6.15 6.77
CA GLU A 9 -11.01 -5.68 5.39
C GLU A 9 -11.13 -4.14 5.32
N GLU A 10 -11.95 -3.55 6.17
CA GLU A 10 -12.09 -2.10 6.27
C GLU A 10 -10.78 -1.43 6.72
N LYS A 11 -10.08 -2.07 7.66
CA LYS A 11 -8.78 -1.60 8.11
C LYS A 11 -7.78 -1.56 6.96
N LEU A 12 -7.77 -2.58 6.12
CA LEU A 12 -6.88 -2.63 4.97
C LEU A 12 -7.26 -1.60 3.91
N ASP A 13 -8.57 -1.38 3.69
CA ASP A 13 -9.05 -0.33 2.79
C ASP A 13 -8.57 1.05 3.26
N ALA A 14 -8.69 1.32 4.55
CA ALA A 14 -8.25 2.59 5.12
C ALA A 14 -6.74 2.78 4.95
N GLN A 15 -5.98 1.71 5.11
CA GLN A 15 -4.54 1.75 4.91
C GLN A 15 -4.18 2.06 3.46
N LEU A 16 -4.92 1.50 2.50
CA LEU A 16 -4.70 1.79 1.08
C LEU A 16 -4.97 3.26 0.77
N GLU A 17 -6.01 3.84 1.36
CA GLU A 17 -6.32 5.26 1.19
C GLU A 17 -5.21 6.13 1.77
N GLU A 18 -4.67 5.75 2.93
CA GLU A 18 -3.56 6.46 3.55
C GLU A 18 -2.32 6.43 2.65
N TRP A 19 -2.01 5.27 2.07
CA TRP A 19 -0.89 5.15 1.13
C TRP A 19 -1.12 5.98 -0.13
N SER A 20 -2.35 6.03 -0.63
CA SER A 20 -2.69 6.88 -1.78
C SER A 20 -2.43 8.35 -1.48
N ALA A 21 -2.78 8.79 -0.26
CA ALA A 21 -2.53 10.16 0.18
C ALA A 21 -1.03 10.44 0.29
N GLN A 22 -0.25 9.49 0.78
CA GLN A 22 1.20 9.63 0.87
C GLN A 22 1.84 9.75 -0.52
N ILE A 23 1.39 8.93 -1.46
CA ILE A 23 1.85 9.01 -2.86
C ILE A 23 1.52 10.38 -3.46
N ALA A 24 0.29 10.87 -3.24
CA ALA A 24 -0.12 12.18 -3.72
C ALA A 24 0.77 13.29 -3.15
N LEU A 25 1.14 13.19 -1.87
CA LEU A 25 2.04 14.15 -1.23
C LEU A 25 3.42 14.11 -1.87
N LEU A 26 3.94 12.92 -2.16
CA LEU A 26 5.23 12.77 -2.82
C LEU A 26 5.20 13.35 -4.24
N LYS A 27 4.09 13.18 -4.97
CA LYS A 27 3.92 13.78 -6.30
C LYS A 27 3.95 15.30 -6.22
N ALA A 28 3.27 15.86 -5.23
CA ALA A 28 3.26 17.31 -5.02
C ALA A 28 4.66 17.85 -4.73
N ARG A 29 5.43 17.12 -3.92
CA ARG A 29 6.82 17.50 -3.62
C ARG A 29 7.71 17.35 -4.85
N ALA A 30 7.49 16.31 -5.65
CA ALA A 30 8.25 16.11 -6.90
C ALA A 30 8.05 17.29 -7.86
N ASP A 31 6.80 17.73 -7.99
CA ASP A 31 6.45 18.83 -8.89
C ASP A 31 7.14 20.16 -8.52
N LYS A 32 7.43 20.34 -7.24
CA LYS A 32 8.11 21.54 -6.73
C LYS A 32 9.63 21.42 -6.72
N GLY A 33 10.16 20.24 -6.96
CA GLY A 33 11.58 19.98 -6.89
C GLY A 33 12.34 20.34 -8.15
N LYS A 34 13.67 20.34 -8.04
CA LYS A 34 14.55 20.51 -9.17
C LYS A 34 14.53 19.24 -10.03
N ALA A 35 14.89 19.38 -11.32
CA ALA A 35 14.84 18.26 -12.28
C ALA A 35 15.50 16.98 -11.79
N GLU A 36 16.68 17.08 -11.18
CA GLU A 36 17.40 15.92 -10.66
C GLU A 36 16.64 15.22 -9.53
N ALA A 37 16.09 16.02 -8.61
CA ALA A 37 15.29 15.51 -7.51
C ALA A 37 14.00 14.88 -8.02
N LYS A 38 13.40 15.43 -9.06
CA LYS A 38 12.18 14.86 -9.66
C LYS A 38 12.38 13.44 -10.13
N ILE A 39 13.51 13.11 -10.74
CA ILE A 39 13.80 11.78 -11.23
C ILE A 39 13.73 10.77 -10.08
N GLU A 40 14.38 11.09 -8.95
CA GLU A 40 14.36 10.22 -7.77
C GLU A 40 12.96 10.07 -7.18
N TYR A 41 12.22 11.18 -7.07
CA TYR A 41 10.85 11.15 -6.59
C TYR A 41 9.94 10.28 -7.46
N TYR A 42 10.02 10.45 -8.79
CA TYR A 42 9.15 9.68 -9.68
C TYR A 42 9.48 8.18 -9.68
N LYS A 43 10.76 7.82 -9.59
CA LYS A 43 11.17 6.42 -9.46
C LYS A 43 10.59 5.81 -8.19
N THR A 44 10.68 6.54 -7.09
CA THR A 44 10.15 6.09 -5.80
C THR A 44 8.63 5.95 -5.85
N ILE A 45 7.95 6.94 -6.45
CA ILE A 45 6.50 6.93 -6.60
C ILE A 45 6.05 5.70 -7.40
N GLU A 46 6.71 5.42 -8.52
CA GLU A 46 6.39 4.23 -9.34
C GLU A 46 6.56 2.94 -8.55
N ALA A 47 7.64 2.83 -7.78
CA ALA A 47 7.89 1.64 -6.96
C ALA A 47 6.80 1.48 -5.90
N LEU A 48 6.41 2.57 -5.24
CA LEU A 48 5.36 2.56 -4.23
C LEU A 48 3.99 2.23 -4.82
N GLN A 49 3.70 2.75 -6.01
CA GLN A 49 2.45 2.44 -6.70
C GLN A 49 2.34 0.94 -7.03
N ARG A 50 3.44 0.33 -7.47
CA ARG A 50 3.47 -1.11 -7.73
C ARG A 50 3.22 -1.91 -6.46
N ARG A 51 3.84 -1.51 -5.35
CA ARG A 51 3.63 -2.15 -4.05
C ARG A 51 2.19 -2.00 -3.59
N GLN A 52 1.62 -0.81 -3.76
CA GLN A 52 0.22 -0.56 -3.41
C GLN A 52 -0.72 -1.41 -4.26
N ASP A 53 -0.44 -1.58 -5.54
CA ASP A 53 -1.24 -2.40 -6.44
C ASP A 53 -1.21 -3.88 -6.02
N GLU A 54 -0.05 -4.38 -5.59
CA GLU A 54 0.07 -5.74 -5.04
C GLU A 54 -0.82 -5.89 -3.80
N ALA A 55 -0.76 -4.91 -2.91
CA ALA A 55 -1.58 -4.91 -1.69
C ALA A 55 -3.07 -4.88 -2.04
N ARG A 56 -3.45 -4.06 -3.01
CA ARG A 56 -4.83 -3.96 -3.46
C ARG A 56 -5.34 -5.29 -4.02
N THR A 57 -4.50 -5.97 -4.80
CA THR A 57 -4.82 -7.29 -5.35
C THR A 57 -5.04 -8.31 -4.23
N ARG A 58 -4.16 -8.32 -3.23
CA ARG A 58 -4.31 -9.22 -2.08
C ARG A 58 -5.60 -8.95 -1.31
N LEU A 59 -5.95 -7.68 -1.12
CA LEU A 59 -7.20 -7.33 -0.46
C LEU A 59 -8.41 -7.78 -1.28
N HIS A 60 -8.36 -7.63 -2.60
CA HIS A 60 -9.43 -8.08 -3.46
C HIS A 60 -9.62 -9.61 -3.35
N GLU A 61 -8.54 -10.37 -3.38
CA GLU A 61 -8.59 -11.83 -3.19
C GLU A 61 -9.22 -12.18 -1.85
N LEU A 62 -8.85 -11.44 -0.80
CA LEU A 62 -9.38 -11.63 0.54
C LEU A 62 -10.90 -11.38 0.59
N LYS A 63 -11.34 -10.28 -0.02
CA LYS A 63 -12.77 -9.91 -0.05
C LYS A 63 -13.64 -10.92 -0.79
N THR A 64 -13.09 -11.57 -1.81
CA THR A 64 -13.82 -12.52 -2.64
C THR A 64 -13.67 -13.97 -2.18
N ALA A 65 -12.86 -14.23 -1.17
CA ALA A 65 -12.61 -15.58 -0.66
C ALA A 65 -13.78 -16.14 0.11
N GLY A 66 -13.99 -17.45 0.00
CA GLY A 66 -14.91 -18.17 0.88
C GLY A 66 -14.32 -18.24 2.30
N ASP A 67 -15.17 -18.51 3.27
CA ASP A 67 -14.75 -18.53 4.69
C ASP A 67 -13.61 -19.50 4.97
N GLU A 68 -13.58 -20.63 4.26
CA GLU A 68 -12.52 -21.64 4.45
C GLU A 68 -11.15 -21.16 4.00
N ALA A 69 -11.10 -20.40 2.90
CA ALA A 69 -9.85 -19.90 2.34
C ALA A 69 -9.42 -18.59 2.98
N TRP A 70 -10.31 -17.88 3.62
CA TRP A 70 -10.08 -16.52 4.12
C TRP A 70 -8.89 -16.42 5.08
N GLU A 71 -8.78 -17.36 6.02
CA GLU A 71 -7.68 -17.34 7.00
C GLU A 71 -6.32 -17.49 6.34
N ASP A 72 -6.20 -18.37 5.34
CA ASP A 72 -4.94 -18.55 4.61
C ASP A 72 -4.58 -17.31 3.80
N LEU A 73 -5.58 -16.72 3.13
CA LEU A 73 -5.39 -15.51 2.35
C LEU A 73 -5.08 -14.31 3.24
N LYS A 74 -5.63 -14.30 4.47
CA LYS A 74 -5.31 -13.27 5.46
C LYS A 74 -3.83 -13.27 5.80
N MET A 75 -3.24 -14.45 5.99
CA MET A 75 -1.82 -14.57 6.27
C MET A 75 -0.96 -14.04 5.14
N GLU A 76 -1.33 -14.37 3.90
CA GLU A 76 -0.65 -13.84 2.72
C GLU A 76 -0.78 -12.32 2.63
N ALA A 77 -1.98 -11.81 2.91
CA ALA A 77 -2.23 -10.36 2.91
C ALA A 77 -1.40 -9.66 3.97
N GLU A 78 -1.28 -10.23 5.16
CA GLU A 78 -0.47 -9.65 6.24
C GLU A 78 1.00 -9.55 5.83
N THR A 79 1.53 -10.59 5.19
CA THR A 79 2.91 -10.59 4.71
C THR A 79 3.11 -9.49 3.66
N ALA A 80 2.22 -9.40 2.68
CA ALA A 80 2.28 -8.37 1.64
C ALA A 80 2.16 -6.97 2.25
N TRP A 81 1.24 -6.81 3.20
CA TRP A 81 1.02 -5.53 3.88
C TRP A 81 2.24 -5.06 4.64
N THR A 82 2.90 -5.97 5.35
CA THR A 82 4.14 -5.67 6.08
C THR A 82 5.23 -5.19 5.13
N GLU A 83 5.38 -5.86 3.99
CA GLU A 83 6.37 -5.48 2.96
C GLU A 83 6.07 -4.10 2.38
N VAL A 84 4.82 -3.82 2.07
CA VAL A 84 4.41 -2.53 1.53
C VAL A 84 4.61 -1.42 2.55
N LYS A 85 4.23 -1.67 3.80
CA LYS A 85 4.42 -0.71 4.90
C LYS A 85 5.90 -0.36 5.07
N ALA A 86 6.77 -1.38 5.05
CA ALA A 86 8.21 -1.17 5.16
C ALA A 86 8.75 -0.37 3.97
N ALA A 87 8.27 -0.65 2.76
CA ALA A 87 8.69 0.06 1.56
C ALA A 87 8.32 1.54 1.62
N PHE A 88 7.10 1.86 2.08
CA PHE A 88 6.67 3.24 2.25
C PHE A 88 7.50 3.96 3.31
N HIS A 89 7.73 3.33 4.45
CA HIS A 89 8.51 3.90 5.53
C HIS A 89 9.94 4.22 5.08
N GLU A 90 10.59 3.27 4.44
CA GLU A 90 11.95 3.42 3.95
C GLU A 90 12.06 4.51 2.89
N SER A 91 11.13 4.51 1.93
CA SER A 91 11.13 5.48 0.84
C SER A 91 10.92 6.90 1.34
N ILE A 92 9.99 7.08 2.26
CA ILE A 92 9.72 8.41 2.85
C ILE A 92 10.94 8.90 3.63
N SER A 93 11.60 8.02 4.35
CA SER A 93 12.81 8.36 5.11
C SER A 93 13.94 8.83 4.18
N LYS A 94 14.10 8.17 3.04
CA LYS A 94 15.14 8.54 2.06
C LYS A 94 14.89 9.88 1.40
N LEU A 95 13.61 10.25 1.23
CA LEU A 95 13.24 11.48 0.52
C LEU A 95 13.17 12.71 1.44
N LYS A 96 13.33 12.52 2.72
CA LYS A 96 13.47 13.63 3.66
C LYS A 96 14.87 14.21 3.54
#